data_521aaaadbe8a92c9e328befcbb0c29d8
#
_entry.id   521aaaadbe8a92c9e328befcbb0c29d8
#
_cell.length_a   1.000
_cell.length_b   1.000
_cell.length_c   1.000
_cell.angle_alpha   90.00
_cell.angle_beta   90.00
_cell.angle_gamma   90.00
#
_symmetry.space_group_name_H-M   'P 1'
#
loop_
_entity.id
_entity.type
_entity.pdbx_description
1 polymer ?
#
loop_
_entity_poly.entity_id
_entity_poly.type
_entity_poly.pdbx_seq_one_letter_code
_entity_poly.pdbx_strand_id
1 'polypeptide(L)'
;ETALLNIVNFQTLIATKAARIRSVIEDEPLMEFGTRRAQEMDAAIWGTRAAVIGGANGTSNVRAGKLFGIPVLGTHAHALVQVYGNDYEAFKAYASTHRDCVFLVDTYDTLRIGVPAAIQVARELGDKINFKGVRIDSGDIAYISKKVRQQLDEAGYPDAKIYASNDLDENTILNLKMQHAKIDVWGVGTKLITAYD
;
A
#
# COMPACT_ATOMS: atom_id res chain seq x y z
N GLU A 1 -36.42 10.26 3.97
CA GLU A 1 -36.03 8.89 4.39
C GLU A 1 -34.95 8.33 3.48
N THR A 2 -35.19 8.16 2.16
CA THR A 2 -34.26 7.55 1.19
C THR A 2 -32.86 8.17 1.19
N ALA A 3 -32.76 9.51 1.22
CA ALA A 3 -31.47 10.20 1.22
C ALA A 3 -30.66 9.90 2.50
N LEU A 4 -31.31 9.86 3.65
CA LEU A 4 -30.66 9.50 4.92
C LEU A 4 -30.15 8.08 4.91
N LEU A 5 -30.97 7.13 4.43
CA LEU A 5 -30.58 5.73 4.32
C LEU A 5 -29.40 5.56 3.37
N ASN A 6 -29.38 6.24 2.24
CA ASN A 6 -28.28 6.18 1.28
C ASN A 6 -26.96 6.68 1.90
N ILE A 7 -26.96 7.84 2.58
CA ILE A 7 -25.75 8.40 3.20
C ILE A 7 -25.25 7.48 4.32
N VAL A 8 -26.14 7.00 5.19
CA VAL A 8 -25.75 6.11 6.29
C VAL A 8 -25.24 4.79 5.76
N ASN A 9 -25.96 4.17 4.81
CA ASN A 9 -25.61 2.86 4.25
C ASN A 9 -24.23 2.86 3.58
N PHE A 10 -23.96 3.83 2.70
CA PHE A 10 -22.71 3.91 1.96
C PHE A 10 -21.48 3.94 2.89
N GLN A 11 -21.45 4.89 3.83
CA GLN A 11 -20.31 5.02 4.73
C GLN A 11 -20.23 3.87 5.74
N THR A 12 -21.35 3.34 6.20
CA THR A 12 -21.39 2.19 7.13
C THR A 12 -20.80 0.94 6.48
N LEU A 13 -21.13 0.65 5.23
CA LEU A 13 -20.59 -0.52 4.53
C LEU A 13 -19.06 -0.46 4.43
N ILE A 14 -18.51 0.69 4.04
CA ILE A 14 -17.06 0.86 3.92
C ILE A 14 -16.38 0.83 5.30
N ALA A 15 -16.93 1.50 6.30
CA ALA A 15 -16.39 1.47 7.65
C ALA A 15 -16.42 0.05 8.24
N THR A 16 -17.50 -0.70 8.01
CA THR A 16 -17.60 -2.09 8.43
C THR A 16 -16.56 -2.98 7.72
N LYS A 17 -16.37 -2.80 6.42
CA LYS A 17 -15.32 -3.53 5.68
C LYS A 17 -13.93 -3.20 6.21
N ALA A 18 -13.65 -1.92 6.47
CA ALA A 18 -12.39 -1.51 7.10
C ALA A 18 -12.19 -2.14 8.48
N ALA A 19 -13.24 -2.16 9.31
CA ALA A 19 -13.19 -2.78 10.63
C ALA A 19 -12.97 -4.29 10.57
N ARG A 20 -13.58 -5.00 9.63
CA ARG A 20 -13.30 -6.43 9.38
C ARG A 20 -11.84 -6.66 9.02
N ILE A 21 -11.31 -5.87 8.10
CA ILE A 21 -9.89 -5.95 7.72
C ILE A 21 -9.02 -5.64 8.93
N ARG A 22 -9.33 -4.59 9.70
CA ARG A 22 -8.57 -4.22 10.90
C ARG A 22 -8.58 -5.33 11.95
N SER A 23 -9.65 -6.10 12.09
CA SER A 23 -9.78 -7.16 13.10
C SER A 23 -8.82 -8.34 12.89
N VAL A 24 -8.29 -8.54 11.70
CA VAL A 24 -7.30 -9.59 11.38
C VAL A 24 -5.85 -9.07 11.32
N ILE A 25 -5.67 -7.77 11.46
CA ILE A 25 -4.37 -7.10 11.53
C ILE A 25 -4.07 -6.76 13.00
N GLU A 26 -2.85 -6.95 13.45
CA GLU A 26 -2.41 -6.60 14.80
C GLU A 26 -1.96 -5.12 14.84
N ASP A 27 -0.66 -4.88 14.94
CA ASP A 27 -0.08 -3.54 15.03
C ASP A 27 0.29 -2.95 13.65
N GLU A 28 0.25 -3.77 12.59
CA GLU A 28 0.64 -3.31 11.27
C GLU A 28 -0.31 -2.22 10.75
N PRO A 29 0.21 -1.15 10.12
CA PRO A 29 -0.62 -0.13 9.51
C PRO A 29 -1.51 -0.65 8.38
N LEU A 30 -2.77 -0.20 8.37
CA LEU A 30 -3.73 -0.39 7.29
C LEU A 30 -3.83 0.90 6.48
N MET A 31 -3.51 0.83 5.18
CA MET A 31 -3.54 1.96 4.25
C MET A 31 -4.70 1.82 3.27
N GLU A 32 -5.48 2.87 3.09
CA GLU A 32 -6.55 2.94 2.10
C GLU A 32 -5.98 3.37 0.73
N PHE A 33 -6.05 2.50 -0.29
CA PHE A 33 -5.52 2.70 -1.64
C PHE A 33 -6.60 2.60 -2.74
N GLY A 34 -7.86 2.79 -2.39
CA GLY A 34 -9.01 2.50 -3.26
C GLY A 34 -9.49 3.63 -4.15
N THR A 35 -8.95 4.84 -4.06
CA THR A 35 -9.45 6.04 -4.75
C THR A 35 -9.85 5.80 -6.22
N ARG A 36 -9.00 5.13 -7.00
CA ARG A 36 -9.24 4.84 -8.44
C ARG A 36 -10.33 3.80 -8.71
N ARG A 37 -10.82 3.13 -7.66
CA ARG A 37 -11.81 2.02 -7.74
C ARG A 37 -13.16 2.39 -7.13
N ALA A 38 -13.26 3.54 -6.51
CA ALA A 38 -14.53 4.03 -5.97
C ALA A 38 -15.53 4.35 -7.09
N GLN A 39 -16.79 4.28 -6.76
CA GLN A 39 -17.89 4.64 -7.65
C GLN A 39 -18.04 6.17 -7.67
N GLU A 40 -17.17 6.84 -8.42
CA GLU A 40 -17.18 8.29 -8.58
C GLU A 40 -16.30 9.02 -7.54
N MET A 41 -16.05 10.32 -7.79
CA MET A 41 -15.08 11.11 -7.02
C MET A 41 -15.52 11.37 -5.58
N ASP A 42 -16.80 11.67 -5.36
CA ASP A 42 -17.31 11.92 -4.01
C ASP A 42 -17.34 10.63 -3.19
N ALA A 43 -17.65 9.51 -3.82
CA ALA A 43 -17.54 8.20 -3.21
C ALA A 43 -16.10 7.90 -2.73
N ALA A 44 -15.08 8.27 -3.51
CA ALA A 44 -13.69 8.12 -3.11
C ALA A 44 -13.35 8.96 -1.85
N ILE A 45 -13.86 10.19 -1.77
CA ILE A 45 -13.59 11.10 -0.64
C ILE A 45 -14.28 10.61 0.63
N TRP A 46 -15.59 10.35 0.57
CA TRP A 46 -16.37 9.92 1.73
C TRP A 46 -16.04 8.48 2.14
N GLY A 47 -15.71 7.62 1.16
CA GLY A 47 -15.26 6.26 1.41
C GLY A 47 -13.92 6.23 2.14
N THR A 48 -12.97 7.08 1.77
CA THR A 48 -11.70 7.23 2.52
C THR A 48 -11.96 7.62 3.98
N ARG A 49 -12.84 8.61 4.23
CA ARG A 49 -13.20 8.99 5.60
C ARG A 49 -13.81 7.82 6.37
N ALA A 50 -14.72 7.10 5.75
CA ALA A 50 -15.35 5.93 6.36
C ALA A 50 -14.33 4.82 6.66
N ALA A 51 -13.37 4.58 5.77
CA ALA A 51 -12.30 3.62 5.98
C ALA A 51 -11.43 3.97 7.21
N VAL A 52 -11.13 5.25 7.40
CA VAL A 52 -10.38 5.72 8.58
C VAL A 52 -11.20 5.54 9.87
N ILE A 53 -12.49 5.81 9.85
CA ILE A 53 -13.40 5.52 10.98
C ILE A 53 -13.38 4.03 11.30
N GLY A 54 -13.31 3.16 10.29
CA GLY A 54 -13.22 1.70 10.44
C GLY A 54 -11.83 1.17 10.81
N GLY A 55 -10.81 2.04 10.95
CA GLY A 55 -9.49 1.66 11.46
C GLY A 55 -8.33 1.74 10.45
N ALA A 56 -8.53 2.35 9.28
CA ALA A 56 -7.40 2.67 8.39
C ALA A 56 -6.54 3.79 8.98
N ASN A 57 -5.21 3.64 8.88
CA ASN A 57 -4.25 4.58 9.46
C ASN A 57 -3.93 5.77 8.54
N GLY A 58 -4.22 5.65 7.24
CA GLY A 58 -3.96 6.69 6.26
C GLY A 58 -4.51 6.31 4.88
N THR A 59 -4.30 7.22 3.93
CA THR A 59 -4.84 7.08 2.57
C THR A 59 -3.88 7.59 1.51
N SER A 60 -4.03 7.10 0.29
CA SER A 60 -3.41 7.71 -0.89
C SER A 60 -4.24 8.85 -1.50
N ASN A 61 -5.44 9.12 -0.99
CA ASN A 61 -6.32 10.18 -1.45
C ASN A 61 -5.92 11.53 -0.86
N VAL A 62 -5.12 12.29 -1.60
CA VAL A 62 -4.61 13.61 -1.17
C VAL A 62 -5.75 14.60 -0.84
N ARG A 63 -6.85 14.58 -1.62
CA ARG A 63 -8.00 15.47 -1.39
C ARG A 63 -8.72 15.13 -0.08
N ALA A 64 -8.96 13.85 0.18
CA ALA A 64 -9.56 13.41 1.44
C ALA A 64 -8.63 13.71 2.63
N GLY A 65 -7.32 13.47 2.46
CA GLY A 65 -6.31 13.82 3.47
C GLY A 65 -6.36 15.29 3.85
N LYS A 66 -6.39 16.19 2.85
CA LYS A 66 -6.49 17.64 3.06
C LYS A 66 -7.81 18.05 3.73
N LEU A 67 -8.93 17.43 3.30
CA LEU A 67 -10.28 17.80 3.78
C LEU A 67 -10.52 17.36 5.22
N PHE A 68 -10.04 16.18 5.60
CA PHE A 68 -10.36 15.54 6.88
C PHE A 68 -9.15 15.44 7.84
N GLY A 69 -8.00 15.98 7.48
CA GLY A 69 -6.78 15.87 8.30
C GLY A 69 -6.23 14.45 8.42
N ILE A 70 -6.47 13.60 7.41
CA ILE A 70 -6.03 12.20 7.39
C ILE A 70 -4.58 12.15 6.89
N PRO A 71 -3.68 11.33 7.51
CA PRO A 71 -2.34 11.13 7.01
C PRO A 71 -2.34 10.64 5.55
N VAL A 72 -1.58 11.32 4.70
CA VAL A 72 -1.45 10.95 3.28
C VAL A 72 -0.15 10.20 3.09
N LEU A 73 -0.27 8.98 2.60
CA LEU A 73 0.83 8.08 2.33
C LEU A 73 0.62 7.41 0.98
N GLY A 74 1.69 7.05 0.32
CA GLY A 74 1.61 6.38 -0.97
C GLY A 74 2.99 6.00 -1.49
N THR A 75 2.97 5.39 -2.65
CA THR A 75 4.16 5.01 -3.41
C THR A 75 3.98 5.48 -4.85
N HIS A 76 4.99 5.35 -5.67
CA HIS A 76 4.82 5.48 -7.11
C HIS A 76 3.99 4.29 -7.67
N ALA A 77 3.55 4.41 -8.92
CA ALA A 77 2.81 3.37 -9.65
C ALA A 77 3.72 2.61 -10.63
N HIS A 78 3.27 1.41 -11.08
CA HIS A 78 3.95 0.66 -12.16
C HIS A 78 4.16 1.50 -13.42
N ALA A 79 3.19 2.39 -13.73
CA ALA A 79 3.30 3.29 -14.88
C ALA A 79 4.58 4.15 -14.87
N LEU A 80 5.07 4.56 -13.69
CA LEU A 80 6.33 5.29 -13.59
C LEU A 80 7.48 4.40 -14.09
N VAL A 81 7.56 3.17 -13.60
CA VAL A 81 8.63 2.23 -13.99
C VAL A 81 8.58 1.94 -15.49
N GLN A 82 7.37 1.77 -16.04
CA GLN A 82 7.18 1.53 -17.48
C GLN A 82 7.62 2.74 -18.34
N VAL A 83 7.38 3.96 -17.89
CA VAL A 83 7.82 5.17 -18.60
C VAL A 83 9.36 5.26 -18.67
N TYR A 84 10.05 4.89 -17.59
CA TYR A 84 11.53 4.86 -17.57
C TYR A 84 12.13 3.59 -18.21
N GLY A 85 11.32 2.56 -18.45
CA GLY A 85 11.73 1.31 -19.09
C GLY A 85 12.53 0.36 -18.19
N ASN A 86 12.91 0.77 -16.98
CA ASN A 86 13.56 -0.07 -15.98
C ASN A 86 13.38 0.47 -14.57
N ASP A 87 13.51 -0.41 -13.57
CA ASP A 87 13.29 -0.10 -12.15
C ASP A 87 14.32 0.90 -11.61
N TYR A 88 15.58 0.74 -11.92
CA TYR A 88 16.67 1.56 -11.38
C TYR A 88 16.50 3.05 -11.72
N GLU A 89 16.30 3.38 -13.00
CA GLU A 89 16.11 4.77 -13.45
C GLU A 89 14.82 5.38 -12.88
N ALA A 90 13.74 4.58 -12.82
CA ALA A 90 12.48 5.02 -12.24
C ALA A 90 12.63 5.32 -10.73
N PHE A 91 13.32 4.47 -9.99
CA PHE A 91 13.53 4.66 -8.56
C PHE A 91 14.44 5.86 -8.27
N LYS A 92 15.48 6.08 -9.07
CA LYS A 92 16.31 7.29 -8.97
C LYS A 92 15.53 8.56 -9.27
N ALA A 93 14.71 8.55 -10.31
CA ALA A 93 13.86 9.69 -10.65
C ALA A 93 12.86 9.99 -9.53
N TYR A 94 12.20 8.97 -8.97
CA TYR A 94 11.31 9.12 -7.81
C TYR A 94 12.06 9.68 -6.59
N ALA A 95 13.21 9.14 -6.28
CA ALA A 95 14.04 9.56 -5.15
C ALA A 95 14.59 10.99 -5.30
N SER A 96 14.69 11.53 -6.52
CA SER A 96 15.12 12.91 -6.74
C SER A 96 14.10 13.95 -6.24
N THR A 97 12.85 13.58 -6.09
CA THR A 97 11.73 14.43 -5.68
C THR A 97 11.11 14.05 -4.34
N HIS A 98 11.41 12.88 -3.83
CA HIS A 98 10.85 12.34 -2.58
C HIS A 98 11.97 11.90 -1.64
N ARG A 99 11.97 12.42 -0.43
CA ARG A 99 12.94 11.99 0.58
C ARG A 99 12.59 10.65 1.19
N ASP A 100 11.31 10.44 1.54
CA ASP A 100 10.82 9.17 2.06
C ASP A 100 10.43 8.27 0.90
N CYS A 101 11.19 7.19 0.69
CA CYS A 101 11.05 6.33 -0.47
C CYS A 101 10.56 4.93 -0.09
N VAL A 102 9.44 4.54 -0.69
CA VAL A 102 8.98 3.15 -0.79
C VAL A 102 8.92 2.81 -2.28
N PHE A 103 9.71 1.85 -2.72
CA PHE A 103 9.78 1.47 -4.13
C PHE A 103 8.85 0.30 -4.45
N LEU A 104 8.03 0.45 -5.50
CA LEU A 104 7.18 -0.61 -6.04
C LEU A 104 8.02 -1.50 -6.94
N VAL A 105 8.29 -2.74 -6.52
CA VAL A 105 9.39 -3.56 -7.05
C VAL A 105 8.95 -4.70 -7.96
N ASP A 106 7.66 -4.81 -8.26
CA ASP A 106 7.11 -5.95 -9.00
C ASP A 106 6.59 -5.60 -10.41
N THR A 107 7.13 -4.53 -11.02
CA THR A 107 6.77 -4.18 -12.41
C THR A 107 7.24 -5.23 -13.41
N TYR A 108 8.42 -5.81 -13.21
CA TYR A 108 8.99 -6.86 -14.06
C TYR A 108 9.28 -8.13 -13.27
N ASP A 109 10.44 -8.23 -12.60
CA ASP A 109 10.79 -9.37 -11.75
C ASP A 109 11.19 -8.85 -10.37
N THR A 110 10.34 -9.12 -9.39
CA THR A 110 10.51 -8.63 -8.01
C THR A 110 11.87 -9.00 -7.43
N LEU A 111 12.25 -10.29 -7.52
CA LEU A 111 13.40 -10.82 -6.81
C LEU A 111 14.73 -10.63 -7.56
N ARG A 112 14.68 -10.62 -8.90
CA ARG A 112 15.89 -10.53 -9.74
C ARG A 112 16.20 -9.12 -10.19
N ILE A 113 15.19 -8.25 -10.28
CA ILE A 113 15.32 -6.89 -10.83
C ILE A 113 14.90 -5.83 -9.81
N GLY A 114 13.64 -5.84 -9.37
CA GLY A 114 13.06 -4.74 -8.59
C GLY A 114 13.73 -4.54 -7.23
N VAL A 115 13.84 -5.58 -6.40
CA VAL A 115 14.48 -5.46 -5.07
C VAL A 115 15.98 -5.16 -5.18
N PRO A 116 16.76 -5.82 -6.06
CA PRO A 116 18.15 -5.40 -6.31
C PRO A 116 18.30 -3.94 -6.73
N ALA A 117 17.44 -3.44 -7.64
CA ALA A 117 17.46 -2.03 -8.06
C ALA A 117 17.13 -1.08 -6.89
N ALA A 118 16.13 -1.42 -6.05
CA ALA A 118 15.79 -0.64 -4.87
C ALA A 118 16.96 -0.55 -3.88
N ILE A 119 17.64 -1.66 -3.61
CA ILE A 119 18.82 -1.73 -2.75
C ILE A 119 19.98 -0.90 -3.34
N GLN A 120 20.19 -1.01 -4.64
CA GLN A 120 21.24 -0.25 -5.33
C GLN A 120 21.01 1.25 -5.20
N VAL A 121 19.79 1.74 -5.48
CA VAL A 121 19.44 3.16 -5.35
C VAL A 121 19.58 3.63 -3.89
N ALA A 122 19.13 2.82 -2.94
CA ALA A 122 19.26 3.15 -1.52
C ALA A 122 20.73 3.29 -1.08
N ARG A 123 21.62 2.41 -1.55
CA ARG A 123 23.07 2.49 -1.29
C ARG A 123 23.72 3.72 -1.93
N GLU A 124 23.38 3.99 -3.19
CA GLU A 124 23.96 5.13 -3.93
C GLU A 124 23.57 6.48 -3.36
N LEU A 125 22.32 6.61 -2.90
CA LEU A 125 21.81 7.87 -2.39
C LEU A 125 22.07 8.05 -0.89
N GLY A 126 22.22 6.96 -0.13
CA GLY A 126 22.53 7.00 1.30
C GLY A 126 21.61 7.95 2.07
N ASP A 127 22.20 8.85 2.85
CA ASP A 127 21.48 9.82 3.70
C ASP A 127 20.66 10.88 2.93
N LYS A 128 20.78 10.93 1.60
CA LYS A 128 19.96 11.84 0.78
C LYS A 128 18.50 11.45 0.78
N ILE A 129 18.21 10.17 1.01
CA ILE A 129 16.85 9.62 1.12
C ILE A 129 16.66 8.84 2.41
N ASN A 130 15.41 8.71 2.83
CA ASN A 130 14.99 7.74 3.83
C ASN A 130 14.40 6.54 3.09
N PHE A 131 15.20 5.49 2.90
CA PHE A 131 14.69 4.25 2.31
C PHE A 131 13.78 3.56 3.32
N LYS A 132 12.46 3.74 3.16
CA LYS A 132 11.42 3.20 4.05
C LYS A 132 11.11 1.74 3.76
N GLY A 133 11.35 1.28 2.53
CA GLY A 133 11.07 -0.11 2.17
C GLY A 133 10.63 -0.30 0.72
N VAL A 134 9.97 -1.44 0.49
CA VAL A 134 9.48 -1.85 -0.83
C VAL A 134 8.02 -2.26 -0.78
N ARG A 135 7.32 -2.14 -1.92
CA ARG A 135 5.94 -2.57 -2.08
C ARG A 135 5.85 -3.71 -3.10
N ILE A 136 5.07 -4.74 -2.75
CA ILE A 136 4.74 -5.90 -3.56
C ILE A 136 3.25 -5.85 -3.86
N ASP A 137 2.86 -5.90 -5.14
CA ASP A 137 1.47 -5.77 -5.61
C ASP A 137 1.00 -6.98 -6.44
N SER A 138 1.85 -8.01 -6.61
CA SER A 138 1.55 -9.16 -7.45
C SER A 138 2.30 -10.44 -7.06
N GLY A 139 1.89 -11.57 -7.64
CA GLY A 139 2.52 -12.88 -7.45
C GLY A 139 2.15 -13.56 -6.13
N ASP A 140 2.92 -14.58 -5.75
CA ASP A 140 2.79 -15.26 -4.45
C ASP A 140 3.39 -14.39 -3.35
N ILE A 141 2.56 -13.52 -2.77
CA ILE A 141 2.99 -12.55 -1.76
C ILE A 141 3.62 -13.24 -0.54
N ALA A 142 3.11 -14.42 -0.12
CA ALA A 142 3.65 -15.12 1.02
C ALA A 142 5.09 -15.62 0.77
N TYR A 143 5.34 -16.18 -0.40
CA TYR A 143 6.67 -16.61 -0.80
C TYR A 143 7.60 -15.42 -1.07
N ILE A 144 7.14 -14.47 -1.87
CA ILE A 144 7.93 -13.31 -2.30
C ILE A 144 8.36 -12.47 -1.10
N SER A 145 7.46 -12.17 -0.17
CA SER A 145 7.79 -11.34 1.00
C SER A 145 8.91 -11.93 1.87
N LYS A 146 8.94 -13.25 2.03
CA LYS A 146 10.02 -13.94 2.76
C LYS A 146 11.38 -13.79 2.05
N LYS A 147 11.38 -13.91 0.72
CA LYS A 147 12.59 -13.72 -0.09
C LYS A 147 13.05 -12.27 -0.11
N VAL A 148 12.11 -11.33 -0.23
CA VAL A 148 12.39 -9.89 -0.13
C VAL A 148 12.97 -9.53 1.22
N ARG A 149 12.42 -10.04 2.31
CA ARG A 149 12.96 -9.82 3.67
C ARG A 149 14.40 -10.31 3.76
N GLN A 150 14.68 -11.52 3.26
CA GLN A 150 16.03 -12.06 3.23
C GLN A 150 16.99 -11.15 2.45
N GLN A 151 16.62 -10.69 1.26
CA GLN A 151 17.48 -9.82 0.45
C GLN A 151 17.74 -8.45 1.13
N LEU A 152 16.71 -7.87 1.77
CA LEU A 152 16.85 -6.61 2.49
C LEU A 152 17.78 -6.76 3.71
N ASP A 153 17.64 -7.86 4.47
CA ASP A 153 18.49 -8.15 5.64
C ASP A 153 19.96 -8.36 5.22
N GLU A 154 20.21 -9.17 4.20
CA GLU A 154 21.54 -9.42 3.64
C GLU A 154 22.19 -8.15 3.08
N ALA A 155 21.36 -7.21 2.60
CA ALA A 155 21.83 -5.92 2.10
C ALA A 155 22.11 -4.88 3.20
N GLY A 156 21.77 -5.17 4.47
CA GLY A 156 21.95 -4.27 5.60
C GLY A 156 20.77 -3.31 5.86
N TYR A 157 19.57 -3.65 5.39
CA TYR A 157 18.33 -2.89 5.60
C TYR A 157 17.28 -3.67 6.41
N PRO A 158 17.59 -4.13 7.66
CA PRO A 158 16.64 -4.91 8.45
C PRO A 158 15.39 -4.10 8.86
N ASP A 159 15.49 -2.79 8.93
CA ASP A 159 14.38 -1.90 9.31
C ASP A 159 13.50 -1.48 8.14
N ALA A 160 13.90 -1.77 6.89
CA ALA A 160 13.12 -1.47 5.70
C ALA A 160 11.82 -2.29 5.69
N LYS A 161 10.68 -1.62 5.49
CA LYS A 161 9.35 -2.20 5.59
C LYS A 161 8.92 -2.87 4.27
N ILE A 162 8.14 -3.93 4.39
CA ILE A 162 7.52 -4.60 3.25
C ILE A 162 6.04 -4.28 3.24
N TYR A 163 5.60 -3.57 2.19
CA TYR A 163 4.21 -3.22 1.93
C TYR A 163 3.60 -4.27 1.01
N ALA A 164 2.45 -4.81 1.37
CA ALA A 164 1.67 -5.65 0.46
C ALA A 164 0.40 -4.95 0.01
N SER A 165 0.08 -5.12 -1.25
CA SER A 165 -1.19 -4.71 -1.86
C SER A 165 -1.62 -5.79 -2.86
N ASN A 166 -2.65 -5.57 -3.67
CA ASN A 166 -3.24 -6.54 -4.59
C ASN A 166 -4.45 -7.31 -4.01
N ASP A 167 -5.63 -6.79 -4.28
CA ASP A 167 -6.94 -7.41 -3.98
C ASP A 167 -7.07 -7.98 -2.56
N LEU A 168 -6.43 -7.31 -1.60
CA LEU A 168 -6.46 -7.70 -0.20
C LEU A 168 -7.83 -7.48 0.43
N ASP A 169 -8.21 -8.41 1.28
CA ASP A 169 -9.34 -8.36 2.20
C ASP A 169 -8.97 -9.08 3.50
N GLU A 170 -9.91 -9.14 4.44
CA GLU A 170 -9.73 -9.82 5.72
C GLU A 170 -9.32 -11.29 5.57
N ASN A 171 -9.90 -12.00 4.60
CA ASN A 171 -9.61 -13.43 4.37
C ASN A 171 -8.21 -13.62 3.77
N THR A 172 -7.87 -12.81 2.77
CA THR A 172 -6.55 -12.86 2.12
C THR A 172 -5.45 -12.50 3.11
N ILE A 173 -5.64 -11.46 3.92
CA ILE A 173 -4.66 -11.05 4.94
C ILE A 173 -4.49 -12.15 5.98
N LEU A 174 -5.57 -12.74 6.48
CA LEU A 174 -5.50 -13.84 7.43
C LEU A 174 -4.71 -15.03 6.86
N ASN A 175 -5.00 -15.41 5.62
CA ASN A 175 -4.28 -16.49 4.93
C ASN A 175 -2.78 -16.18 4.76
N LEU A 176 -2.42 -14.95 4.41
CA LEU A 176 -1.02 -14.54 4.31
C LEU A 176 -0.31 -14.58 5.68
N LYS A 177 -0.97 -14.15 6.75
CA LYS A 177 -0.44 -14.26 8.13
C LYS A 177 -0.26 -15.72 8.55
N MET A 178 -1.22 -16.60 8.25
CA MET A 178 -1.08 -18.04 8.52
C MET A 178 0.07 -18.69 7.75
N GLN A 179 0.40 -18.19 6.59
CA GLN A 179 1.56 -18.60 5.80
C GLN A 179 2.87 -17.95 6.27
N HIS A 180 2.85 -17.15 7.35
CA HIS A 180 3.99 -16.40 7.88
C HIS A 180 4.64 -15.45 6.85
N ALA A 181 3.81 -14.79 6.02
CA ALA A 181 4.26 -13.71 5.15
C ALA A 181 4.96 -12.61 5.96
N LYS A 182 6.00 -12.03 5.38
CA LYS A 182 6.79 -10.95 6.03
C LYS A 182 6.29 -9.60 5.54
N ILE A 183 5.13 -9.19 6.04
CA ILE A 183 4.47 -7.94 5.67
C ILE A 183 4.39 -7.03 6.88
N ASP A 184 4.82 -5.80 6.71
CA ASP A 184 4.81 -4.77 7.74
C ASP A 184 3.67 -3.76 7.56
N VAL A 185 3.14 -3.60 6.34
CA VAL A 185 2.08 -2.62 6.02
C VAL A 185 1.12 -3.20 4.99
N TRP A 186 -0.17 -3.07 5.24
CA TRP A 186 -1.23 -3.56 4.36
C TRP A 186 -1.87 -2.42 3.58
N GLY A 187 -1.77 -2.46 2.26
CA GLY A 187 -2.41 -1.50 1.35
C GLY A 187 -3.65 -2.09 0.70
N VAL A 188 -4.84 -1.66 1.10
CA VAL A 188 -6.09 -2.22 0.62
C VAL A 188 -6.83 -1.23 -0.28
N GLY A 189 -7.20 -1.69 -1.46
CA GLY A 189 -7.81 -0.85 -2.50
C GLY A 189 -9.24 -1.23 -2.80
N THR A 190 -9.44 -2.00 -3.85
CA THR A 190 -10.75 -2.29 -4.46
C THR A 190 -11.77 -2.80 -3.45
N LYS A 191 -11.44 -3.89 -2.76
CA LYS A 191 -12.38 -4.56 -1.86
C LYS A 191 -12.80 -3.69 -0.66
N LEU A 192 -11.91 -2.81 -0.20
CA LEU A 192 -12.24 -1.86 0.86
C LEU A 192 -13.18 -0.76 0.37
N ILE A 193 -12.80 -0.03 -0.69
CA ILE A 193 -13.53 1.16 -1.11
C ILE A 193 -14.88 0.84 -1.77
N THR A 194 -15.05 -0.37 -2.27
CA THR A 194 -16.32 -0.85 -2.81
C THR A 194 -17.16 -1.63 -1.79
N ALA A 195 -16.64 -1.79 -0.56
CA ALA A 195 -17.22 -2.64 0.47
C ALA A 195 -17.58 -4.05 -0.05
N TYR A 196 -16.70 -4.61 -0.88
CA TYR A 196 -16.89 -5.93 -1.49
C TYR A 196 -16.95 -7.01 -0.42
N ASP A 197 -18.01 -7.84 -0.49
CA ASP A 197 -18.26 -8.92 0.48
C ASP A 197 -18.09 -10.30 -0.16
#